data_61feb6e77b5fc16f32ba2f633717a1c2
#
_entry.id   61feb6e77b5fc16f32ba2f633717a1c2
#
_cell.length_a   1.000
_cell.length_b   1.000
_cell.length_c   1.000
_cell.angle_alpha   90.00
_cell.angle_beta   90.00
_cell.angle_gamma   90.00
#
_symmetry.space_group_name_H-M   'P 1'
#
loop_
_entity.id
_entity.type
_entity.pdbx_description
1 polymer ?
#
loop_
_entity_poly.entity_id
_entity_poly.type
_entity_poly.pdbx_seq_one_letter_code
_entity_poly.pdbx_strand_id
1 'polypeptide(L)'
;MKREVSKVEKALTALLAMHSGSGKAPIGTPALLIVTLVYLGLMLSVAPEALARLLWFALYPIVMAPVVGEQYGRVFVRSLAVLPFVILIGIFNPLYQTEVAFRIGSVTISRGWVTFMSILVRALLSVQALLLLVDSVGFAGLCSGLRRIGVPALLTTQLMMVYRYMTVLLQESLDMTRARQARGYRGRNMSLSMWGTYCGQLFLRTVARSERIHRAMLARGFNGSMPVLAAGEVWNRRDTVTLVAVTCVFALFRWGPLPALFAFG
;
A
#
# COMPACT_ATOMS: atom_id res chain seq x y z
N MET A 1 17.29 20.95 13.02
CA MET A 1 16.67 20.42 14.24
C MET A 1 15.16 20.66 14.33
N LYS A 2 14.60 21.83 14.03
CA LYS A 2 13.17 22.00 13.71
C LYS A 2 12.72 21.00 12.62
N ARG A 3 13.63 20.60 11.73
CA ARG A 3 13.40 19.63 10.66
C ARG A 3 13.10 18.20 11.15
N GLU A 4 13.75 17.73 12.21
CA GLU A 4 13.54 16.35 12.73
C GLU A 4 12.21 16.25 13.51
N VAL A 5 11.92 17.23 14.38
CA VAL A 5 10.61 17.31 15.05
C VAL A 5 9.48 17.41 14.03
N SER A 6 9.65 18.26 13.00
CA SER A 6 8.68 18.38 11.90
C SER A 6 8.50 17.08 11.11
N LYS A 7 9.55 16.27 10.92
CA LYS A 7 9.42 14.96 10.24
C LYS A 7 8.63 13.97 11.09
N VAL A 8 8.89 13.89 12.39
CA VAL A 8 8.16 12.99 13.28
C VAL A 8 6.71 13.45 13.46
N GLU A 9 6.46 14.75 13.56
CA GLU A 9 5.11 15.31 13.57
C GLU A 9 4.35 15.01 12.26
N LYS A 10 5.00 15.15 11.11
CA LYS A 10 4.42 14.76 9.82
C LYS A 10 4.15 13.25 9.74
N ALA A 11 5.04 12.41 10.26
CA ALA A 11 4.82 10.97 10.34
C ALA A 11 3.63 10.64 11.24
N LEU A 12 3.52 11.32 12.39
CA LEU A 12 2.38 11.15 13.30
C LEU A 12 1.06 11.56 12.64
N THR A 13 1.02 12.72 11.98
CA THR A 13 -0.17 13.18 11.26
C THR A 13 -0.53 12.27 10.09
N ALA A 14 0.46 11.75 9.36
CA ALA A 14 0.24 10.78 8.30
C ALA A 14 -0.35 9.46 8.83
N LEU A 15 0.16 8.94 9.96
CA LEU A 15 -0.38 7.74 10.61
C LEU A 15 -1.80 7.96 11.15
N LEU A 16 -2.08 9.12 11.74
CA LEU A 16 -3.42 9.47 12.19
C LEU A 16 -4.39 9.61 11.01
N ALA A 17 -3.93 10.13 9.87
CA ALA A 17 -4.72 10.19 8.64
C ALA A 17 -5.05 8.79 8.09
N MET A 18 -4.11 7.84 8.17
CA MET A 18 -4.36 6.43 7.80
C MET A 18 -5.35 5.74 8.77
N HIS A 19 -5.50 6.25 10.00
CA HIS A 19 -6.48 5.76 10.95
C HIS A 19 -7.91 6.18 10.58
N SER A 20 -8.05 7.33 9.95
CA SER A 20 -9.33 7.88 9.49
C SER A 20 -9.69 7.43 8.07
N GLY A 21 -9.28 6.23 7.66
CA GLY A 21 -9.72 5.66 6.39
C GLY A 21 -11.20 5.91 6.21
N SER A 22 -11.59 6.44 5.06
CA SER A 22 -12.88 7.08 4.80
C SER A 22 -14.13 6.22 5.12
N GLY A 23 -13.97 4.92 5.39
CA GLY A 23 -15.08 4.02 5.78
C GLY A 23 -16.31 4.05 4.85
N LYS A 24 -16.21 4.75 3.73
CA LYS A 24 -17.32 5.08 2.82
C LYS A 24 -17.41 4.14 1.62
N ALA A 25 -16.58 3.10 1.56
CA ALA A 25 -16.71 2.17 0.45
C ALA A 25 -18.07 1.47 0.54
N PRO A 26 -18.88 1.51 -0.51
CA PRO A 26 -20.18 0.84 -0.56
C PRO A 26 -20.06 -0.70 -0.62
N ILE A 27 -18.83 -1.21 -0.60
CA ILE A 27 -18.45 -2.61 -0.74
C ILE A 27 -17.80 -3.05 0.57
N GLY A 28 -18.11 -4.24 1.05
CA GLY A 28 -17.53 -4.81 2.26
C GLY A 28 -16.00 -4.92 2.16
N THR A 29 -15.31 -4.59 3.25
CA THR A 29 -13.84 -4.62 3.35
C THR A 29 -13.18 -5.88 2.82
N PRO A 30 -13.65 -7.12 3.16
CA PRO A 30 -13.03 -8.34 2.65
C PRO A 30 -13.22 -8.51 1.15
N ALA A 31 -14.36 -8.09 0.60
CA ALA A 31 -14.61 -8.16 -0.84
C ALA A 31 -13.68 -7.23 -1.62
N LEU A 32 -13.52 -6.00 -1.15
CA LEU A 32 -12.62 -5.03 -1.79
C LEU A 32 -11.16 -5.52 -1.78
N LEU A 33 -10.72 -6.15 -0.68
CA LEU A 33 -9.39 -6.72 -0.59
C LEU A 33 -9.21 -7.86 -1.60
N ILE A 34 -10.17 -8.79 -1.70
CA ILE A 34 -10.12 -9.90 -2.67
C ILE A 34 -10.15 -9.36 -4.11
N VAL A 35 -11.04 -8.40 -4.40
CA VAL A 35 -11.12 -7.74 -5.71
C VAL A 35 -9.76 -7.15 -6.11
N THR A 36 -9.12 -6.43 -5.20
CA THR A 36 -7.82 -5.80 -5.46
C THR A 36 -6.74 -6.84 -5.68
N LEU A 37 -6.71 -7.93 -4.89
CA LEU A 37 -5.75 -9.02 -5.07
C LEU A 37 -5.94 -9.75 -6.40
N VAL A 38 -7.18 -10.05 -6.77
CA VAL A 38 -7.52 -10.66 -8.07
C VAL A 38 -7.13 -9.74 -9.22
N TYR A 39 -7.44 -8.45 -9.11
CA TYR A 39 -7.03 -7.45 -10.08
C TYR A 39 -5.51 -7.43 -10.27
N LEU A 40 -4.74 -7.37 -9.18
CA LEU A 40 -3.28 -7.40 -9.22
C LEU A 40 -2.75 -8.70 -9.85
N GLY A 41 -3.31 -9.85 -9.47
CA GLY A 41 -2.93 -11.15 -10.03
C GLY A 41 -3.17 -11.24 -11.54
N LEU A 42 -4.33 -10.81 -12.01
CA LEU A 42 -4.67 -10.79 -13.44
C LEU A 42 -3.79 -9.81 -14.21
N MET A 43 -3.56 -8.62 -13.67
CA MET A 43 -2.71 -7.61 -14.31
C MET A 43 -1.25 -8.07 -14.40
N LEU A 44 -0.71 -8.68 -13.35
CA LEU A 44 0.66 -9.19 -13.36
C LEU A 44 0.85 -10.38 -14.31
N SER A 45 -0.21 -11.15 -14.55
CA SER A 45 -0.23 -12.29 -15.51
C SER A 45 -0.21 -11.85 -16.98
N VAL A 46 -0.42 -10.57 -17.31
CA VAL A 46 -0.35 -10.07 -18.69
C VAL A 46 1.10 -10.12 -19.18
N ALA A 47 1.33 -10.54 -20.41
CA ALA A 47 2.67 -10.54 -20.99
C ALA A 47 3.24 -9.11 -21.10
N PRO A 48 4.55 -8.90 -20.88
CA PRO A 48 5.16 -7.58 -20.90
C PRO A 48 5.09 -6.88 -22.26
N GLU A 49 4.87 -7.62 -23.33
CA GLU A 49 4.77 -7.11 -24.70
C GLU A 49 3.37 -6.57 -25.04
N ALA A 50 2.37 -6.93 -24.28
CA ALA A 50 0.98 -6.59 -24.54
C ALA A 50 0.55 -5.27 -23.87
N LEU A 51 1.21 -4.14 -24.21
CA LEU A 51 0.91 -2.82 -23.65
C LEU A 51 -0.56 -2.42 -23.82
N ALA A 52 -1.15 -2.69 -24.99
CA ALA A 52 -2.55 -2.37 -25.27
C ALA A 52 -3.50 -3.06 -24.27
N ARG A 53 -3.23 -4.32 -23.92
CA ARG A 53 -4.01 -5.03 -22.88
C ARG A 53 -3.84 -4.42 -21.50
N LEU A 54 -2.62 -3.98 -21.18
CA LEU A 54 -2.31 -3.39 -19.89
C LEU A 54 -3.05 -2.07 -19.66
N LEU A 55 -3.26 -1.28 -20.72
CA LEU A 55 -4.00 -0.01 -20.64
C LEU A 55 -5.46 -0.19 -20.19
N TRP A 56 -6.10 -1.32 -20.54
CA TRP A 56 -7.46 -1.61 -20.08
C TRP A 56 -7.56 -1.80 -18.58
N PHE A 57 -6.47 -2.22 -17.93
CA PHE A 57 -6.43 -2.33 -16.48
C PHE A 57 -6.41 -0.95 -15.78
N ALA A 58 -6.11 0.14 -16.50
CA ALA A 58 -6.23 1.50 -15.96
C ALA A 58 -7.69 1.88 -15.63
N LEU A 59 -8.66 1.16 -16.17
CA LEU A 59 -10.08 1.36 -15.86
C LEU A 59 -10.37 1.14 -14.37
N TYR A 60 -9.67 0.21 -13.71
CA TYR A 60 -9.87 -0.09 -12.30
C TYR A 60 -9.63 1.13 -11.38
N PRO A 61 -8.45 1.75 -11.36
CA PRO A 61 -8.22 2.91 -10.49
C PRO A 61 -9.08 4.12 -10.88
N ILE A 62 -9.43 4.29 -12.16
CA ILE A 62 -10.27 5.39 -12.62
C ILE A 62 -11.72 5.24 -12.09
N VAL A 63 -12.27 4.03 -12.13
CA VAL A 63 -13.63 3.75 -11.65
C VAL A 63 -13.69 3.68 -10.13
N MET A 64 -12.67 3.08 -9.50
CA MET A 64 -12.66 2.90 -8.05
C MET A 64 -12.37 4.17 -7.27
N ALA A 65 -11.61 5.13 -7.80
CA ALA A 65 -11.31 6.38 -7.12
C ALA A 65 -12.58 7.16 -6.69
N PRO A 66 -13.55 7.45 -7.57
CA PRO A 66 -14.78 8.12 -7.17
C PRO A 66 -15.67 7.26 -6.27
N VAL A 67 -15.65 5.93 -6.42
CA VAL A 67 -16.42 5.00 -5.55
C VAL A 67 -15.92 5.07 -4.11
N VAL A 68 -14.62 5.21 -3.91
CA VAL A 68 -13.98 5.39 -2.60
C VAL A 68 -14.13 6.83 -2.08
N GLY A 69 -14.55 7.78 -2.95
CA GLY A 69 -14.65 9.21 -2.61
C GLY A 69 -13.31 9.96 -2.69
N GLU A 70 -12.32 9.36 -3.34
CA GLU A 70 -11.02 9.97 -3.58
C GLU A 70 -10.95 10.58 -4.98
N GLN A 71 -10.25 11.71 -5.10
CA GLN A 71 -9.98 12.30 -6.41
C GLN A 71 -8.85 11.52 -7.10
N TYR A 72 -9.14 10.98 -8.28
CA TYR A 72 -8.16 10.22 -9.07
C TYR A 72 -6.82 10.96 -9.24
N GLY A 73 -6.85 12.28 -9.45
CA GLY A 73 -5.64 13.09 -9.58
C GLY A 73 -4.72 13.03 -8.35
N ARG A 74 -5.27 12.98 -7.14
CA ARG A 74 -4.47 12.84 -5.91
C ARG A 74 -3.82 11.46 -5.82
N VAL A 75 -4.55 10.40 -6.16
CA VAL A 75 -4.02 9.03 -6.18
C VAL A 75 -2.92 8.91 -7.23
N PHE A 76 -3.14 9.49 -8.41
CA PHE A 76 -2.16 9.51 -9.49
C PHE A 76 -0.87 10.25 -9.08
N VAL A 77 -0.97 11.45 -8.51
CA VAL A 77 0.21 12.21 -8.04
C VAL A 77 0.97 11.46 -6.95
N ARG A 78 0.27 10.80 -6.02
CA ARG A 78 0.93 9.97 -4.99
C ARG A 78 1.64 8.77 -5.61
N SER A 79 1.08 8.15 -6.65
CA SER A 79 1.72 7.01 -7.33
C SER A 79 2.99 7.41 -8.09
N LEU A 80 3.12 8.68 -8.53
CA LEU A 80 4.34 9.17 -9.18
C LEU A 80 5.58 9.10 -8.28
N ALA A 81 5.41 9.06 -6.96
CA ALA A 81 6.52 8.93 -6.02
C ALA A 81 7.34 7.63 -6.21
N VAL A 82 6.75 6.62 -6.84
CA VAL A 82 7.42 5.33 -7.12
C VAL A 82 8.22 5.37 -8.43
N LEU A 83 7.92 6.33 -9.33
CA LEU A 83 8.56 6.41 -10.66
C LEU A 83 10.09 6.45 -10.63
N PRO A 84 10.77 7.27 -9.80
CA PRO A 84 12.23 7.33 -9.84
C PRO A 84 12.87 5.97 -9.56
N PHE A 85 12.28 5.18 -8.66
CA PHE A 85 12.74 3.84 -8.35
C PHE A 85 12.50 2.85 -9.49
N VAL A 86 11.31 2.90 -10.08
CA VAL A 86 10.95 2.02 -11.21
C VAL A 86 11.76 2.35 -12.46
N ILE A 87 12.02 3.63 -12.74
CA ILE A 87 12.87 4.07 -13.83
C ILE A 87 14.30 3.55 -13.63
N LEU A 88 14.84 3.66 -12.42
CA LEU A 88 16.18 3.17 -12.10
C LEU A 88 16.35 1.68 -12.40
N ILE A 89 15.36 0.87 -12.05
CA ILE A 89 15.39 -0.58 -12.32
C ILE A 89 15.09 -0.88 -13.79
N GLY A 90 14.11 -0.19 -14.36
CA GLY A 90 13.61 -0.46 -15.69
C GLY A 90 14.56 -0.05 -16.82
N ILE A 91 15.43 0.95 -16.59
CA ILE A 91 16.34 1.50 -17.62
C ILE A 91 17.35 0.47 -18.14
N PHE A 92 17.59 -0.59 -17.39
CA PHE A 92 18.46 -1.67 -17.83
C PHE A 92 17.83 -2.53 -18.93
N ASN A 93 16.49 -2.59 -19.05
CA ASN A 93 15.84 -3.40 -20.09
C ASN A 93 16.14 -2.93 -21.51
N PRO A 94 16.06 -1.62 -21.87
CA PRO A 94 16.45 -1.14 -23.17
C PRO A 94 17.93 -1.36 -23.51
N LEU A 95 18.80 -1.44 -22.48
CA LEU A 95 20.23 -1.67 -22.66
C LEU A 95 20.56 -3.13 -22.98
N TYR A 96 19.80 -4.09 -22.40
CA TYR A 96 20.07 -5.52 -22.60
C TYR A 96 19.28 -6.13 -23.75
N GLN A 97 18.05 -5.65 -24.02
CA GLN A 97 17.17 -6.20 -25.05
C GLN A 97 17.15 -5.29 -26.27
N THR A 98 18.09 -5.53 -27.20
CA THR A 98 18.22 -4.79 -28.47
C THR A 98 17.38 -5.37 -29.60
N GLU A 99 16.69 -6.51 -29.39
CA GLU A 99 15.85 -7.12 -30.40
C GLU A 99 14.73 -6.18 -30.85
N VAL A 100 14.46 -6.15 -32.15
CA VAL A 100 13.41 -5.31 -32.75
C VAL A 100 12.05 -5.92 -32.47
N ALA A 101 11.18 -5.20 -31.75
CA ALA A 101 9.82 -5.64 -31.46
C ALA A 101 8.85 -5.28 -32.60
N PHE A 102 8.89 -4.02 -33.05
CA PHE A 102 8.03 -3.51 -34.10
C PHE A 102 8.79 -2.52 -34.99
N ARG A 103 8.47 -2.53 -36.29
CA ARG A 103 8.95 -1.58 -37.28
C ARG A 103 7.78 -0.72 -37.74
N ILE A 104 7.76 0.54 -37.38
CA ILE A 104 6.76 1.51 -37.87
C ILE A 104 7.51 2.50 -38.78
N GLY A 105 7.45 2.25 -40.10
CA GLY A 105 8.14 3.05 -41.09
C GLY A 105 9.67 3.02 -40.90
N SER A 106 10.30 4.18 -40.68
CA SER A 106 11.75 4.34 -40.46
C SER A 106 12.19 4.17 -39.00
N VAL A 107 11.24 4.07 -38.04
CA VAL A 107 11.56 3.95 -36.63
C VAL A 107 11.47 2.49 -36.19
N THR A 108 12.59 1.95 -35.71
CA THR A 108 12.64 0.61 -35.10
C THR A 108 12.51 0.74 -33.59
N ILE A 109 11.43 0.21 -33.01
CA ILE A 109 11.23 0.16 -31.57
C ILE A 109 11.80 -1.16 -31.06
N SER A 110 12.81 -1.08 -30.19
CA SER A 110 13.38 -2.27 -29.57
C SER A 110 12.42 -2.85 -28.52
N ARG A 111 12.44 -4.17 -28.37
CA ARG A 111 11.66 -4.92 -27.38
C ARG A 111 11.91 -4.40 -25.96
N GLY A 112 13.13 -3.96 -25.66
CA GLY A 112 13.49 -3.38 -24.37
C GLY A 112 12.70 -2.12 -24.02
N TRP A 113 12.40 -1.25 -24.99
CA TRP A 113 11.55 -0.06 -24.74
C TRP A 113 10.11 -0.42 -24.44
N VAL A 114 9.55 -1.42 -25.14
CA VAL A 114 8.19 -1.89 -24.87
C VAL A 114 8.09 -2.51 -23.47
N THR A 115 9.06 -3.32 -23.10
CA THR A 115 9.15 -3.92 -21.77
C THR A 115 9.31 -2.85 -20.68
N PHE A 116 10.14 -1.84 -20.92
CA PHE A 116 10.33 -0.72 -20.00
C PHE A 116 9.01 0.04 -19.73
N MET A 117 8.30 0.40 -20.80
CA MET A 117 6.99 1.06 -20.67
C MET A 117 5.97 0.17 -19.96
N SER A 118 5.97 -1.13 -20.25
CA SER A 118 5.11 -2.08 -19.55
C SER A 118 5.38 -2.13 -18.04
N ILE A 119 6.65 -2.11 -17.63
CA ILE A 119 7.05 -2.08 -16.21
C ILE A 119 6.57 -0.80 -15.54
N LEU A 120 6.75 0.37 -16.19
CA LEU A 120 6.30 1.66 -15.67
C LEU A 120 4.78 1.70 -15.46
N VAL A 121 4.01 1.32 -16.48
CA VAL A 121 2.54 1.32 -16.40
C VAL A 121 2.07 0.34 -15.33
N ARG A 122 2.65 -0.86 -15.29
CA ARG A 122 2.32 -1.89 -14.32
C ARG A 122 2.60 -1.44 -12.88
N ALA A 123 3.75 -0.82 -12.64
CA ALA A 123 4.10 -0.30 -11.32
C ALA A 123 3.13 0.81 -10.89
N LEU A 124 2.81 1.76 -11.78
CA LEU A 124 1.86 2.83 -11.49
C LEU A 124 0.47 2.28 -11.15
N LEU A 125 -0.05 1.36 -11.95
CA LEU A 125 -1.38 0.77 -11.73
C LEU A 125 -1.43 -0.06 -10.45
N SER A 126 -0.37 -0.82 -10.13
CA SER A 126 -0.28 -1.59 -8.88
C SER A 126 -0.33 -0.67 -7.67
N VAL A 127 0.46 0.40 -7.68
CA VAL A 127 0.51 1.36 -6.57
C VAL A 127 -0.81 2.10 -6.42
N GLN A 128 -1.45 2.51 -7.53
CA GLN A 128 -2.77 3.15 -7.49
C GLN A 128 -3.82 2.22 -6.86
N ALA A 129 -3.84 0.95 -7.26
CA ALA A 129 -4.78 -0.04 -6.69
C ALA A 129 -4.58 -0.22 -5.18
N LEU A 130 -3.32 -0.31 -4.73
CA LEU A 130 -3.00 -0.44 -3.31
C LEU A 130 -3.32 0.83 -2.51
N LEU A 131 -3.05 2.01 -3.05
CA LEU A 131 -3.42 3.28 -2.42
C LEU A 131 -4.94 3.39 -2.24
N LEU A 132 -5.71 3.08 -3.27
CA LEU A 132 -7.16 3.07 -3.20
C LEU A 132 -7.70 2.07 -2.17
N LEU A 133 -7.11 0.88 -2.08
CA LEU A 133 -7.46 -0.10 -1.06
C LEU A 133 -7.21 0.45 0.35
N VAL A 134 -6.03 1.00 0.61
CA VAL A 134 -5.65 1.51 1.93
C VAL A 134 -6.49 2.74 2.32
N ASP A 135 -6.70 3.66 1.39
CA ASP A 135 -7.48 4.89 1.62
C ASP A 135 -8.97 4.57 1.87
N SER A 136 -9.51 3.51 1.24
CA SER A 136 -10.92 3.10 1.42
C SER A 136 -11.20 2.39 2.73
N VAL A 137 -10.33 1.45 3.08
CA VAL A 137 -10.57 0.47 4.16
C VAL A 137 -9.91 0.91 5.47
N GLY A 138 -8.81 1.66 5.38
CA GLY A 138 -7.96 1.95 6.51
C GLY A 138 -7.23 0.71 7.05
N PHE A 139 -6.29 0.93 7.96
CA PHE A 139 -5.45 -0.18 8.45
C PHE A 139 -6.22 -1.19 9.31
N ALA A 140 -7.15 -0.72 10.14
CA ALA A 140 -7.95 -1.61 10.98
C ALA A 140 -8.87 -2.52 10.14
N GLY A 141 -9.49 -1.96 9.11
CA GLY A 141 -10.29 -2.72 8.17
C GLY A 141 -9.44 -3.72 7.38
N LEU A 142 -8.24 -3.33 6.95
CA LEU A 142 -7.31 -4.25 6.28
C LEU A 142 -6.99 -5.48 7.16
N CYS A 143 -6.69 -5.28 8.45
CA CYS A 143 -6.46 -6.38 9.39
C CYS A 143 -7.70 -7.28 9.56
N SER A 144 -8.90 -6.69 9.60
CA SER A 144 -10.15 -7.46 9.70
C SER A 144 -10.42 -8.25 8.42
N GLY A 145 -10.17 -7.66 7.26
CA GLY A 145 -10.28 -8.32 5.97
C GLY A 145 -9.32 -9.50 5.82
N LEU A 146 -8.04 -9.32 6.19
CA LEU A 146 -7.02 -10.37 6.19
C LEU A 146 -7.43 -11.56 7.06
N ARG A 147 -7.98 -11.30 8.25
CA ARG A 147 -8.48 -12.35 9.14
C ARG A 147 -9.60 -13.16 8.50
N ARG A 148 -10.51 -12.52 7.75
CA ARG A 148 -11.62 -13.19 7.06
C ARG A 148 -11.15 -14.03 5.86
N ILE A 149 -10.06 -13.66 5.22
CA ILE A 149 -9.45 -14.43 4.10
C ILE A 149 -8.69 -15.66 4.61
N GLY A 150 -8.55 -15.84 5.94
CA GLY A 150 -7.92 -17.00 6.54
C GLY A 150 -6.53 -16.75 7.11
N VAL A 151 -6.08 -15.50 7.19
CA VAL A 151 -4.82 -15.18 7.88
C VAL A 151 -4.97 -15.50 9.38
N PRO A 152 -4.01 -16.22 10.00
CA PRO A 152 -4.06 -16.58 11.41
C PRO A 152 -4.32 -15.38 12.33
N ALA A 153 -5.18 -15.59 13.33
CA ALA A 153 -5.55 -14.55 14.29
C ALA A 153 -4.35 -13.92 15.00
N LEU A 154 -3.31 -14.70 15.24
CA LEU A 154 -2.06 -14.24 15.85
C LEU A 154 -1.41 -13.14 15.00
N LEU A 155 -1.26 -13.34 13.69
CA LEU A 155 -0.63 -12.37 12.78
C LEU A 155 -1.45 -11.08 12.69
N THR A 156 -2.76 -11.18 12.54
CA THR A 156 -3.63 -10.00 12.46
C THR A 156 -3.65 -9.22 13.77
N THR A 157 -3.59 -9.91 14.92
CA THR A 157 -3.45 -9.28 16.24
C THR A 157 -2.12 -8.56 16.37
N GLN A 158 -1.01 -9.16 15.92
CA GLN A 158 0.31 -8.53 15.94
C GLN A 158 0.35 -7.28 15.05
N LEU A 159 -0.17 -7.34 13.83
CA LEU A 159 -0.25 -6.18 12.94
C LEU A 159 -1.03 -5.03 13.58
N MET A 160 -2.16 -5.34 14.21
CA MET A 160 -2.98 -4.33 14.88
C MET A 160 -2.27 -3.71 16.09
N MET A 161 -1.52 -4.52 16.85
CA MET A 161 -0.69 -4.04 17.96
C MET A 161 0.44 -3.14 17.46
N VAL A 162 1.18 -3.56 16.42
CA VAL A 162 2.24 -2.74 15.82
C VAL A 162 1.66 -1.38 15.41
N TYR A 163 0.56 -1.35 14.71
CA TYR A 163 -0.07 -0.12 14.28
C TYR A 163 -0.48 0.78 15.46
N ARG A 164 -1.16 0.21 16.45
CA ARG A 164 -1.59 0.94 17.65
C ARG A 164 -0.42 1.53 18.43
N TYR A 165 0.66 0.76 18.62
CA TYR A 165 1.80 1.22 19.41
C TYR A 165 2.79 2.08 18.63
N MET A 166 2.70 2.10 17.30
CA MET A 166 3.52 2.99 16.48
C MET A 166 3.27 4.47 16.80
N THR A 167 2.01 4.87 17.00
CA THR A 167 1.65 6.25 17.41
C THR A 167 2.22 6.60 18.78
N VAL A 168 2.15 5.65 19.72
CA VAL A 168 2.69 5.82 21.07
C VAL A 168 4.21 5.94 21.06
N LEU A 169 4.90 5.13 20.26
CA LEU A 169 6.35 5.19 20.11
C LEU A 169 6.81 6.49 19.43
N LEU A 170 6.05 6.99 18.47
CA LEU A 170 6.34 8.30 17.87
C LEU A 170 6.20 9.43 18.87
N GLN A 171 5.19 9.41 19.73
CA GLN A 171 5.05 10.39 20.82
C GLN A 171 6.21 10.30 21.82
N GLU A 172 6.59 9.10 22.27
CA GLU A 172 7.74 8.88 23.13
C GLU A 172 9.03 9.42 22.50
N SER A 173 9.22 9.16 21.20
CA SER A 173 10.33 9.68 20.41
C SER A 173 10.35 11.21 20.37
N LEU A 174 9.20 11.86 20.20
CA LEU A 174 9.06 13.31 20.25
C LEU A 174 9.44 13.86 21.62
N ASP A 175 8.95 13.24 22.69
CA ASP A 175 9.20 13.68 24.07
C ASP A 175 10.70 13.55 24.44
N MET A 176 11.33 12.44 24.03
CA MET A 176 12.78 12.25 24.17
C MET A 176 13.57 13.34 23.41
N THR A 177 13.11 13.69 22.20
CA THR A 177 13.74 14.73 21.39
C THR A 177 13.57 16.10 22.03
N ARG A 178 12.38 16.42 22.54
CA ARG A 178 12.10 17.68 23.27
C ARG A 178 12.91 17.78 24.57
N ALA A 179 12.96 16.71 25.37
CA ALA A 179 13.75 16.65 26.59
C ALA A 179 15.25 16.88 26.32
N ARG A 180 15.78 16.32 25.24
CA ARG A 180 17.16 16.57 24.80
C ARG A 180 17.38 18.03 24.41
N GLN A 181 16.42 18.66 23.73
CA GLN A 181 16.51 20.07 23.36
C GLN A 181 16.57 20.98 24.58
N ALA A 182 15.75 20.66 25.59
CA ALA A 182 15.73 21.40 26.84
C ALA A 182 17.07 21.35 27.61
N ARG A 183 17.84 20.26 27.45
CA ARG A 183 19.17 20.09 28.08
C ARG A 183 20.32 20.81 27.36
N GLY A 184 20.03 21.76 26.49
CA GLY A 184 21.04 22.62 25.86
C GLY A 184 21.71 22.02 24.60
N TYR A 185 21.31 20.87 24.12
CA TYR A 185 21.82 20.29 22.86
C TYR A 185 21.26 20.98 21.60
N ARG A 186 20.84 22.22 21.73
CA ARG A 186 20.24 23.00 20.65
C ARG A 186 21.30 23.32 19.59
N GLY A 187 21.05 22.86 18.35
CA GLY A 187 21.89 23.21 17.17
C GLY A 187 22.99 22.20 16.81
N ARG A 188 23.27 21.20 17.61
CA ARG A 188 24.30 20.19 17.28
C ARG A 188 23.67 19.01 16.53
N ASN A 189 24.22 18.67 15.38
CA ASN A 189 23.80 17.46 14.65
C ASN A 189 24.03 16.22 15.52
N MET A 190 23.13 15.26 15.46
CA MET A 190 23.29 13.98 16.15
C MET A 190 24.47 13.22 15.56
N SER A 191 25.49 12.94 16.39
CA SER A 191 26.54 11.98 16.04
C SER A 191 25.97 10.57 15.97
N LEU A 192 26.63 9.68 15.25
CA LEU A 192 26.19 8.27 15.11
C LEU A 192 26.08 7.58 16.48
N SER A 193 27.01 7.85 17.41
CA SER A 193 26.99 7.37 18.80
C SER A 193 25.76 7.87 19.56
N MET A 194 25.37 9.12 19.39
CA MET A 194 24.15 9.66 20.01
C MET A 194 22.88 9.02 19.46
N TRP A 195 22.85 8.71 18.17
CA TRP A 195 21.74 7.95 17.56
C TRP A 195 21.65 6.56 18.17
N GLY A 196 22.78 5.87 18.37
CA GLY A 196 22.82 4.56 19.03
C GLY A 196 22.24 4.60 20.44
N THR A 197 22.66 5.58 21.26
CA THR A 197 22.14 5.78 22.62
C THR A 197 20.63 6.09 22.62
N TYR A 198 20.18 6.95 21.69
CA TYR A 198 18.78 7.32 21.56
C TYR A 198 17.90 6.12 21.19
N CYS A 199 18.30 5.35 20.17
CA CYS A 199 17.61 4.14 19.76
C CYS A 199 17.62 3.08 20.85
N GLY A 200 18.75 2.90 21.56
CA GLY A 200 18.88 1.97 22.68
C GLY A 200 17.92 2.30 23.81
N GLN A 201 17.82 3.57 24.21
CA GLN A 201 16.88 4.00 25.26
C GLN A 201 15.43 3.82 24.84
N LEU A 202 15.09 4.17 23.59
CA LEU A 202 13.73 3.96 23.05
C LEU A 202 13.38 2.47 23.05
N PHE A 203 14.32 1.61 22.63
CA PHE A 203 14.16 0.17 22.62
C PHE A 203 13.90 -0.39 24.04
N LEU A 204 14.75 -0.04 25.02
CA LEU A 204 14.59 -0.51 26.40
C LEU A 204 13.23 -0.10 27.00
N ARG A 205 12.81 1.14 26.76
CA ARG A 205 11.48 1.61 27.20
C ARG A 205 10.35 0.84 26.53
N THR A 206 10.51 0.53 25.24
CA THR A 206 9.52 -0.21 24.47
C THR A 206 9.38 -1.65 24.99
N VAL A 207 10.49 -2.33 25.26
CA VAL A 207 10.51 -3.68 25.84
C VAL A 207 9.82 -3.69 27.21
N ALA A 208 10.22 -2.80 28.11
CA ALA A 208 9.60 -2.70 29.43
C ALA A 208 8.10 -2.39 29.36
N ARG A 209 7.66 -1.60 28.38
CA ARG A 209 6.25 -1.33 28.14
C ARG A 209 5.52 -2.56 27.60
N SER A 210 6.12 -3.27 26.63
CA SER A 210 5.51 -4.46 26.04
C SER A 210 5.27 -5.56 27.07
N GLU A 211 6.19 -5.77 28.00
CA GLU A 211 6.02 -6.71 29.09
C GLU A 211 4.87 -6.32 30.04
N ARG A 212 4.76 -5.04 30.39
CA ARG A 212 3.64 -4.56 31.21
C ARG A 212 2.29 -4.76 30.53
N ILE A 213 2.22 -4.45 29.25
CA ILE A 213 1.01 -4.62 28.43
C ILE A 213 0.65 -6.10 28.33
N HIS A 214 1.62 -6.96 28.06
CA HIS A 214 1.41 -8.40 27.94
C HIS A 214 0.86 -8.98 29.25
N ARG A 215 1.48 -8.65 30.39
CA ARG A 215 0.99 -9.07 31.71
C ARG A 215 -0.44 -8.58 32.00
N ALA A 216 -0.74 -7.33 31.66
CA ALA A 216 -2.09 -6.78 31.81
C ALA A 216 -3.10 -7.44 30.89
N MET A 217 -2.71 -7.85 29.70
CA MET A 217 -3.56 -8.62 28.78
C MET A 217 -3.85 -10.03 29.30
N LEU A 218 -2.82 -10.72 29.79
CA LEU A 218 -2.99 -12.04 30.42
C LEU A 218 -3.94 -12.00 31.61
N ALA A 219 -3.81 -10.96 32.48
CA ALA A 219 -4.72 -10.76 33.60
C ALA A 219 -6.18 -10.49 33.19
N ARG A 220 -6.40 -10.07 31.93
CA ARG A 220 -7.74 -9.87 31.34
C ARG A 220 -8.20 -11.06 30.49
N GLY A 221 -7.54 -12.22 30.59
CA GLY A 221 -7.92 -13.44 29.87
C GLY A 221 -7.50 -13.47 28.41
N PHE A 222 -6.43 -12.76 28.01
CA PHE A 222 -5.91 -12.82 26.65
C PHE A 222 -5.41 -14.23 26.29
N ASN A 223 -5.96 -14.78 25.23
CA ASN A 223 -5.68 -16.13 24.71
C ASN A 223 -4.95 -16.15 23.36
N GLY A 224 -4.22 -15.06 23.02
CA GLY A 224 -3.53 -14.93 21.74
C GLY A 224 -4.36 -14.29 20.62
N SER A 225 -5.66 -14.09 20.81
CA SER A 225 -6.53 -13.40 19.86
C SER A 225 -7.18 -12.18 20.47
N MET A 226 -7.16 -11.04 19.79
CA MET A 226 -8.00 -9.91 20.14
C MET A 226 -9.31 -9.98 19.36
N PRO A 227 -10.48 -9.83 20.04
CA PRO A 227 -11.72 -9.59 19.33
C PRO A 227 -11.57 -8.25 18.61
N VAL A 228 -11.44 -8.30 17.28
CA VAL A 228 -11.54 -7.10 16.48
C VAL A 228 -13.01 -6.72 16.51
N LEU A 229 -13.33 -5.56 17.08
CA LEU A 229 -14.61 -4.89 16.88
C LEU A 229 -14.64 -4.39 15.43
N ALA A 230 -14.60 -5.32 14.48
CA ALA A 230 -14.97 -5.01 13.13
C ALA A 230 -16.45 -4.68 13.18
N ALA A 231 -16.79 -3.41 12.99
CA ALA A 231 -18.15 -3.00 12.72
C ALA A 231 -18.70 -4.00 11.71
N GLY A 232 -19.79 -4.67 12.07
CA GLY A 232 -20.31 -5.89 11.46
C GLY A 232 -20.55 -5.83 9.95
N GLU A 233 -19.48 -5.74 9.18
CA GLU A 233 -19.53 -5.93 7.73
C GLU A 233 -19.76 -7.41 7.45
N VAL A 234 -21.04 -7.77 7.49
CA VAL A 234 -21.51 -9.07 7.04
C VAL A 234 -21.30 -9.12 5.52
N TRP A 235 -20.71 -10.20 5.03
CA TRP A 235 -20.61 -10.46 3.59
C TRP A 235 -22.01 -10.40 2.97
N ASN A 236 -22.21 -9.41 2.08
CA ASN A 236 -23.52 -9.18 1.45
C ASN A 236 -23.51 -9.78 0.04
N ARG A 237 -24.71 -10.10 -0.49
CA ARG A 237 -24.86 -10.52 -1.88
C ARG A 237 -24.28 -9.50 -2.88
N ARG A 238 -24.33 -8.21 -2.56
CA ARG A 238 -23.71 -7.14 -3.35
C ARG A 238 -22.20 -7.33 -3.50
N ASP A 239 -21.53 -7.76 -2.43
CA ASP A 239 -20.08 -7.99 -2.42
C ASP A 239 -19.69 -9.13 -3.35
N THR A 240 -20.48 -10.21 -3.35
CA THR A 240 -20.29 -11.34 -4.27
C THR A 240 -20.53 -10.92 -5.73
N VAL A 241 -21.58 -10.17 -5.99
CA VAL A 241 -21.90 -9.68 -7.34
C VAL A 241 -20.77 -8.76 -7.84
N THR A 242 -20.30 -7.84 -7.02
CA THR A 242 -19.21 -6.93 -7.38
C THR A 242 -17.91 -7.70 -7.64
N LEU A 243 -17.59 -8.67 -6.79
CA LEU A 243 -16.40 -9.52 -6.96
C LEU A 243 -16.47 -10.28 -8.30
N VAL A 244 -17.60 -10.94 -8.57
CA VAL A 244 -17.78 -11.72 -9.80
C VAL A 244 -17.75 -10.80 -11.03
N ALA A 245 -18.45 -9.66 -10.99
CA ALA A 245 -18.50 -8.72 -12.11
C ALA A 245 -17.10 -8.18 -12.44
N VAL A 246 -16.35 -7.71 -11.44
CA VAL A 246 -15.00 -7.18 -11.63
C VAL A 246 -14.06 -8.28 -12.13
N THR A 247 -14.11 -9.47 -11.53
CA THR A 247 -13.28 -10.61 -11.96
C THR A 247 -13.61 -11.02 -13.40
N CYS A 248 -14.88 -11.11 -13.78
CA CYS A 248 -15.29 -11.43 -15.15
C CYS A 248 -14.82 -10.38 -16.16
N VAL A 249 -14.98 -9.09 -15.85
CA VAL A 249 -14.53 -7.99 -16.72
C VAL A 249 -13.02 -8.06 -16.97
N PHE A 250 -12.21 -8.21 -15.92
CA PHE A 250 -10.76 -8.28 -16.09
C PHE A 250 -10.27 -9.61 -16.65
N ALA A 251 -10.98 -10.71 -16.42
CA ALA A 251 -10.73 -11.98 -17.09
C ALA A 251 -11.02 -11.88 -18.60
N LEU A 252 -12.09 -11.20 -19.01
CA LEU A 252 -12.38 -10.91 -20.39
C LEU A 252 -11.30 -10.03 -21.05
N PHE A 253 -10.77 -9.04 -20.34
CA PHE A 253 -9.63 -8.24 -20.86
C PHE A 253 -8.34 -9.07 -20.96
N ARG A 254 -8.18 -10.10 -20.14
CA ARG A 254 -7.01 -10.98 -20.18
C ARG A 254 -7.07 -12.01 -21.31
N TRP A 255 -8.22 -12.67 -21.49
CA TRP A 255 -8.40 -13.78 -22.43
C TRP A 255 -9.29 -13.46 -23.63
N GLY A 256 -10.08 -12.39 -23.55
CA GLY A 256 -11.04 -12.04 -24.59
C GLY A 256 -10.41 -11.47 -25.87
N PRO A 257 -11.11 -11.53 -27.01
CA PRO A 257 -10.67 -10.97 -28.29
C PRO A 257 -10.78 -9.44 -28.35
N LEU A 258 -11.33 -8.79 -27.31
CA LEU A 258 -11.56 -7.34 -27.27
C LEU A 258 -10.33 -6.49 -27.59
N PRO A 259 -9.12 -6.81 -27.07
CA PRO A 259 -7.94 -6.03 -27.44
C PRO A 259 -7.46 -6.27 -28.88
N ALA A 260 -7.85 -7.37 -29.51
CA ALA A 260 -7.53 -7.64 -30.92
C ALA A 260 -8.40 -6.81 -31.88
N LEU A 261 -9.62 -6.42 -31.47
CA LEU A 261 -10.51 -5.54 -32.26
C LEU A 261 -10.04 -4.08 -32.32
N PHE A 262 -9.20 -3.65 -31.35
CA PHE A 262 -8.63 -2.30 -31.28
C PHE A 262 -7.13 -2.25 -31.63
N ALA A 263 -6.48 -3.38 -31.82
CA ALA A 263 -5.17 -3.48 -32.44
C ALA A 263 -5.36 -3.32 -33.97
N PHE A 264 -5.62 -2.08 -34.39
CA PHE A 264 -5.51 -1.73 -35.80
C PHE A 264 -4.12 -2.06 -36.30
N GLY A 265 -4.10 -2.82 -37.39
CA GLY A 265 -3.08 -3.36 -38.24
C GLY A 265 -1.68 -2.79 -38.20
#